data_8a5fb2c6049cb69701340b4238a97311
#
_entry.id   8a5fb2c6049cb69701340b4238a97311
#
_cell.length_a   1.000
_cell.length_b   1.000
_cell.length_c   1.000
_cell.angle_alpha   90.00
_cell.angle_beta   90.00
_cell.angle_gamma   90.00
#
_symmetry.space_group_name_H-M   'P 1'
#
loop_
_entity.id
_entity.type
_entity.pdbx_description
1 polymer ?
#
loop_
_entity_poly.entity_id
_entity_poly.type
_entity_poly.pdbx_seq_one_letter_code
_entity_poly.pdbx_strand_id
1 'polypeptide(L)'
;METSALQKERATYKPKLPKALKSAVKIKEGEPTQSVDNHKEIKNLFPNTYGMPLVEFVPAEKQDSVRINVGVILSGGQAPGGHNVISGLYDEVKKLNPENRLFGFLMGPEGLVNHNYIEITETLINKYRNTGGFDLIGSGRTKLEKEEQFEKALEIIRELDIRALVIVGGDDSNTNACVLAEYYAAKNYGIQVIGCPKTIDGDLKNNQIETSFGFDTATKTYSELIGNIARDCNSARKYWHFIKLMGRSASHIALECALQTQPNICLISEEIETKDLSLNDIIEDIAKVVARRAQDGRNYGVVLIPEGLIEFIPSIGRLIGELNDLLAKHGNDYKDLDIEAQRAYIIDHLSEENKATFETLPDGVARQLSLDRDPHGNVQVSLIETERLISDMVEMKLNKWAKQGKYNGHFATIHHFLGYEGRCAAPSNFDADY
;
A
#
# COMPACT_ATOMS: atom_id res chain seq x y z
N MET A 1 -9.88 24.84 -4.19
CA MET A 1 -10.57 24.28 -5.38
C MET A 1 -12.06 24.28 -5.14
N GLU A 2 -12.85 24.58 -6.15
CA GLU A 2 -14.30 24.43 -6.02
C GLU A 2 -14.67 22.95 -6.02
N THR A 3 -15.55 22.55 -5.11
CA THR A 3 -16.01 21.17 -4.98
C THR A 3 -16.93 20.81 -6.16
N SER A 4 -16.63 19.75 -6.89
CA SER A 4 -17.47 19.28 -7.99
C SER A 4 -18.88 18.85 -7.51
N ALA A 5 -19.85 18.79 -8.42
CA ALA A 5 -21.19 18.32 -8.08
C ALA A 5 -21.19 16.89 -7.51
N LEU A 6 -20.33 16.02 -8.07
CA LEU A 6 -20.17 14.64 -7.59
C LEU A 6 -19.57 14.57 -6.18
N GLN A 7 -18.59 15.43 -5.86
CA GLN A 7 -18.02 15.50 -4.52
C GLN A 7 -19.06 16.02 -3.50
N LYS A 8 -19.88 17.01 -3.90
CA LYS A 8 -20.98 17.49 -3.04
C LYS A 8 -21.99 16.39 -2.74
N GLU A 9 -22.36 15.59 -3.74
CA GLU A 9 -23.27 14.46 -3.55
C GLU A 9 -22.65 13.40 -2.62
N ARG A 10 -21.40 13.01 -2.84
CA ARG A 10 -20.69 12.05 -1.97
C ARG A 10 -20.55 12.54 -0.53
N ALA A 11 -20.35 13.83 -0.32
CA ALA A 11 -20.27 14.41 1.02
C ALA A 11 -21.59 14.28 1.81
N THR A 12 -22.71 13.99 1.16
CA THR A 12 -24.00 13.73 1.83
C THR A 12 -24.07 12.35 2.48
N TYR A 13 -23.25 11.40 2.05
CA TYR A 13 -23.22 10.07 2.64
C TYR A 13 -22.78 10.15 4.11
N LYS A 14 -23.55 9.50 4.98
CA LYS A 14 -23.23 9.38 6.40
C LYS A 14 -22.77 7.96 6.69
N PRO A 15 -21.49 7.77 7.07
CA PRO A 15 -20.97 6.47 7.44
C PRO A 15 -21.82 5.79 8.52
N LYS A 16 -21.98 4.48 8.39
CA LYS A 16 -22.76 3.66 9.31
C LYS A 16 -21.89 3.21 10.47
N LEU A 17 -22.15 3.73 11.63
CA LEU A 17 -21.48 3.29 12.85
C LEU A 17 -21.92 1.85 13.24
N PRO A 18 -20.99 1.02 13.75
CA PRO A 18 -21.33 -0.24 14.39
C PRO A 18 -22.26 -0.02 15.59
N LYS A 19 -23.07 -1.03 15.93
CA LYS A 19 -24.08 -0.90 16.99
C LYS A 19 -23.47 -0.43 18.31
N ALA A 20 -22.28 -0.92 18.64
CA ALA A 20 -21.58 -0.56 19.87
C ALA A 20 -21.31 0.94 19.99
N LEU A 21 -21.07 1.63 18.88
CA LEU A 21 -20.72 3.07 18.87
C LEU A 21 -21.93 4.01 18.71
N LYS A 22 -23.17 3.46 18.60
CA LYS A 22 -24.40 4.25 18.50
C LYS A 22 -24.93 4.78 19.83
N SER A 23 -24.43 4.27 20.94
CA SER A 23 -24.83 4.65 22.29
C SER A 23 -23.58 4.99 23.12
N ALA A 24 -23.79 5.38 24.37
CA ALA A 24 -22.69 5.51 25.32
C ALA A 24 -21.96 4.18 25.47
N VAL A 25 -20.65 4.23 25.48
CA VAL A 25 -19.80 3.04 25.57
C VAL A 25 -18.80 3.15 26.72
N LYS A 26 -18.37 2.00 27.23
CA LYS A 26 -17.20 1.85 28.09
C LYS A 26 -16.29 0.76 27.53
N ILE A 27 -15.03 0.82 27.91
CA ILE A 27 -14.04 -0.19 27.55
C ILE A 27 -14.18 -1.38 28.49
N LYS A 28 -14.18 -2.58 27.90
CA LYS A 28 -13.98 -3.85 28.60
C LYS A 28 -12.66 -4.43 28.11
N GLU A 29 -11.74 -4.66 29.03
CA GLU A 29 -10.48 -5.34 28.74
C GLU A 29 -10.71 -6.84 28.59
N GLY A 30 -10.12 -7.41 27.55
CA GLY A 30 -10.08 -8.85 27.28
C GLY A 30 -8.76 -9.47 27.68
N GLU A 31 -8.38 -10.55 27.00
CA GLU A 31 -7.14 -11.25 27.24
C GLU A 31 -5.92 -10.46 26.71
N PRO A 32 -4.75 -10.61 27.36
CA PRO A 32 -3.51 -10.04 26.86
C PRO A 32 -3.17 -10.54 25.45
N THR A 33 -2.68 -9.65 24.61
CA THR A 33 -2.25 -9.99 23.26
C THR A 33 -0.82 -10.50 23.22
N GLN A 34 -0.46 -11.17 22.12
CA GLN A 34 0.91 -11.61 21.85
C GLN A 34 1.27 -11.29 20.40
N SER A 35 2.55 -11.12 20.12
CA SER A 35 3.04 -11.05 18.75
C SER A 35 2.78 -12.38 18.02
N VAL A 36 2.68 -12.35 16.69
CA VAL A 36 2.45 -13.56 15.87
C VAL A 36 3.68 -14.49 15.94
N ASP A 37 4.88 -13.89 15.98
CA ASP A 37 6.15 -14.60 16.04
C ASP A 37 7.16 -13.85 16.92
N ASN A 38 8.33 -14.42 17.17
CA ASN A 38 9.45 -13.81 17.89
C ASN A 38 9.06 -13.22 19.26
N HIS A 39 8.16 -13.89 19.98
CA HIS A 39 7.53 -13.41 21.23
C HIS A 39 8.53 -12.85 22.25
N LYS A 40 9.67 -13.54 22.48
CA LYS A 40 10.67 -13.13 23.48
C LYS A 40 11.40 -11.86 23.06
N GLU A 41 11.74 -11.76 21.78
CA GLU A 41 12.47 -10.62 21.21
C GLU A 41 11.59 -9.39 21.20
N ILE A 42 10.35 -9.51 20.70
CA ILE A 42 9.38 -8.40 20.69
C ILE A 42 9.08 -7.93 22.12
N LYS A 43 8.88 -8.85 23.08
CA LYS A 43 8.68 -8.48 24.48
C LYS A 43 9.87 -7.74 25.08
N ASN A 44 11.10 -8.11 24.70
CA ASN A 44 12.30 -7.43 25.19
C ASN A 44 12.44 -6.03 24.58
N LEU A 45 12.01 -5.83 23.33
CA LEU A 45 12.06 -4.53 22.66
C LEU A 45 10.94 -3.59 23.12
N PHE A 46 9.79 -4.13 23.51
CA PHE A 46 8.59 -3.39 23.89
C PHE A 46 8.06 -3.80 25.28
N PRO A 47 8.88 -3.69 26.34
CA PRO A 47 8.51 -4.21 27.66
C PRO A 47 7.31 -3.51 28.32
N ASN A 48 6.99 -2.25 27.93
CA ASN A 48 5.91 -1.47 28.53
C ASN A 48 4.59 -1.58 27.74
N THR A 49 4.66 -1.98 26.47
CA THR A 49 3.48 -2.05 25.58
C THR A 49 3.14 -3.47 25.12
N TYR A 50 4.07 -4.42 25.24
CA TYR A 50 3.82 -5.82 24.90
C TYR A 50 2.78 -6.45 25.84
N GLY A 51 1.82 -7.16 25.26
CA GLY A 51 0.81 -7.87 26.05
C GLY A 51 -0.36 -7.00 26.48
N MET A 52 -0.50 -5.79 25.94
CA MET A 52 -1.72 -5.02 26.17
C MET A 52 -2.96 -5.83 25.78
N PRO A 53 -4.05 -5.77 26.60
CA PRO A 53 -5.24 -6.57 26.34
C PRO A 53 -5.97 -6.09 25.09
N LEU A 54 -6.71 -7.00 24.47
CA LEU A 54 -7.77 -6.61 23.54
C LEU A 54 -8.81 -5.79 24.29
N VAL A 55 -9.30 -4.73 23.64
CA VAL A 55 -10.37 -3.91 24.21
C VAL A 55 -11.64 -4.04 23.39
N GLU A 56 -12.77 -4.18 24.08
CA GLU A 56 -14.10 -4.20 23.49
C GLU A 56 -14.89 -2.99 23.93
N PHE A 57 -15.63 -2.37 23.01
CA PHE A 57 -16.61 -1.36 23.36
C PHE A 57 -17.94 -2.04 23.74
N VAL A 58 -18.35 -1.85 24.97
CA VAL A 58 -19.61 -2.37 25.49
C VAL A 58 -20.54 -1.23 25.89
N PRO A 59 -21.89 -1.41 25.85
CA PRO A 59 -22.81 -0.36 26.24
C PRO A 59 -22.58 0.16 27.66
N ALA A 60 -22.71 1.47 27.82
CA ALA A 60 -22.69 2.15 29.11
C ALA A 60 -23.98 2.95 29.31
N GLU A 61 -24.33 3.23 30.57
CA GLU A 61 -25.52 4.03 30.89
C GLU A 61 -25.34 5.50 30.49
N LYS A 62 -24.10 6.00 30.61
CA LYS A 62 -23.75 7.39 30.30
C LYS A 62 -22.34 7.44 29.72
N GLN A 63 -22.17 8.33 28.74
CA GLN A 63 -20.85 8.70 28.23
C GLN A 63 -20.21 9.73 29.13
N ASP A 64 -19.00 9.47 29.58
CA ASP A 64 -18.23 10.45 30.34
C ASP A 64 -17.75 11.57 29.43
N SER A 65 -17.87 12.82 29.89
CA SER A 65 -17.26 13.94 29.21
C SER A 65 -15.78 14.01 29.57
N VAL A 66 -14.91 13.77 28.58
CA VAL A 66 -13.47 13.73 28.80
C VAL A 66 -12.83 14.95 28.09
N ARG A 67 -12.03 15.72 28.83
CA ARG A 67 -11.19 16.77 28.25
C ARG A 67 -9.94 16.11 27.64
N ILE A 68 -9.86 16.08 26.30
CA ILE A 68 -8.76 15.46 25.57
C ILE A 68 -8.52 16.17 24.25
N ASN A 69 -7.28 16.57 23.99
CA ASN A 69 -6.85 16.98 22.64
C ASN A 69 -6.18 15.79 21.97
N VAL A 70 -6.43 15.62 20.67
CA VAL A 70 -5.94 14.52 19.87
C VAL A 70 -5.10 15.03 18.70
N GLY A 71 -3.99 14.38 18.43
CA GLY A 71 -3.19 14.59 17.23
C GLY A 71 -3.42 13.46 16.21
N VAL A 72 -3.43 13.78 14.92
CA VAL A 72 -3.53 12.80 13.84
C VAL A 72 -2.45 13.01 12.80
N ILE A 73 -1.88 11.92 12.33
CA ILE A 73 -0.83 11.86 11.30
C ILE A 73 -1.27 10.88 10.21
N LEU A 74 -1.17 11.30 8.94
CA LEU A 74 -1.26 10.39 7.80
C LEU A 74 0.15 10.03 7.34
N SER A 75 0.49 8.76 7.29
CA SER A 75 1.84 8.28 6.98
C SER A 75 1.87 7.27 5.84
N GLY A 76 2.90 7.37 5.00
CA GLY A 76 3.11 6.47 3.87
C GLY A 76 2.25 6.78 2.65
N GLY A 77 2.00 5.76 1.84
CA GLY A 77 1.18 5.88 0.63
C GLY A 77 -0.29 6.13 0.95
N GLN A 78 -0.98 6.82 0.05
CA GLN A 78 -2.40 7.15 0.20
C GLN A 78 -3.30 5.91 0.05
N ALA A 79 -4.47 5.96 0.66
CA ALA A 79 -5.54 4.99 0.48
C ALA A 79 -6.91 5.69 0.67
N PRO A 80 -7.96 5.26 -0.05
CA PRO A 80 -9.31 5.78 0.16
C PRO A 80 -9.79 5.53 1.59
N GLY A 81 -10.29 6.58 2.25
CA GLY A 81 -10.77 6.51 3.64
C GLY A 81 -9.95 7.29 4.66
N GLY A 82 -8.74 7.79 4.31
CA GLY A 82 -7.93 8.56 5.25
C GLY A 82 -8.63 9.81 5.80
N HIS A 83 -9.35 10.53 4.95
CA HIS A 83 -10.15 11.68 5.39
C HIS A 83 -11.35 11.25 6.25
N ASN A 84 -11.88 10.04 6.05
CA ASN A 84 -12.95 9.47 6.87
C ASN A 84 -12.47 9.14 8.29
N VAL A 85 -11.23 8.64 8.43
CA VAL A 85 -10.61 8.46 9.76
C VAL A 85 -10.54 9.80 10.49
N ILE A 86 -10.05 10.87 9.84
CA ILE A 86 -9.96 12.19 10.45
C ILE A 86 -11.37 12.73 10.78
N SER A 87 -12.35 12.50 9.89
CA SER A 87 -13.74 12.90 10.13
C SER A 87 -14.36 12.21 11.33
N GLY A 88 -14.16 10.90 11.44
CA GLY A 88 -14.63 10.10 12.57
C GLY A 88 -13.99 10.52 13.90
N LEU A 89 -12.68 10.77 13.88
CA LEU A 89 -11.96 11.30 15.04
C LEU A 89 -12.51 12.69 15.45
N TYR A 90 -12.72 13.57 14.49
CA TYR A 90 -13.27 14.89 14.76
C TYR A 90 -14.66 14.81 15.41
N ASP A 91 -15.55 14.02 14.81
CA ASP A 91 -16.92 13.89 15.29
C ASP A 91 -16.97 13.31 16.71
N GLU A 92 -16.21 12.25 17.01
CA GLU A 92 -16.19 11.64 18.34
C GLU A 92 -15.49 12.52 19.38
N VAL A 93 -14.37 13.15 19.04
CA VAL A 93 -13.65 14.09 19.91
C VAL A 93 -14.57 15.24 20.33
N LYS A 94 -15.35 15.80 19.40
CA LYS A 94 -16.32 16.87 19.68
C LYS A 94 -17.56 16.41 20.45
N LYS A 95 -18.00 15.17 20.20
CA LYS A 95 -19.12 14.54 20.93
C LYS A 95 -18.74 14.27 22.40
N LEU A 96 -17.51 13.83 22.66
CA LEU A 96 -17.01 13.62 24.03
C LEU A 96 -16.96 14.93 24.83
N ASN A 97 -16.48 16.00 24.24
CA ASN A 97 -16.51 17.35 24.82
C ASN A 97 -16.33 18.39 23.69
N PRO A 98 -17.24 19.36 23.52
CA PRO A 98 -17.13 20.38 22.50
C PRO A 98 -15.85 21.24 22.56
N GLU A 99 -15.23 21.33 23.74
CA GLU A 99 -13.97 22.05 23.97
C GLU A 99 -12.72 21.27 23.49
N ASN A 100 -12.85 19.99 23.21
CA ASN A 100 -11.76 19.18 22.70
C ASN A 100 -11.32 19.65 21.33
N ARG A 101 -10.02 19.48 21.05
CA ARG A 101 -9.40 19.90 19.77
C ARG A 101 -8.76 18.72 19.09
N LEU A 102 -8.84 18.70 17.76
CA LEU A 102 -8.13 17.76 16.90
C LEU A 102 -7.08 18.53 16.08
N PHE A 103 -5.83 18.07 16.14
CA PHE A 103 -4.72 18.64 15.40
C PHE A 103 -4.23 17.68 14.33
N GLY A 104 -4.11 18.15 13.10
CA GLY A 104 -3.51 17.41 12.00
C GLY A 104 -2.08 17.86 11.77
N PHE A 105 -1.11 16.94 11.87
CA PHE A 105 0.29 17.22 11.57
C PHE A 105 0.55 17.11 10.08
N LEU A 106 1.14 18.15 9.48
CA LEU A 106 1.28 18.27 8.04
C LEU A 106 2.44 17.44 7.53
N MET A 107 2.25 16.84 6.36
CA MET A 107 3.27 16.04 5.66
C MET A 107 3.79 14.84 6.45
N GLY A 108 2.95 14.24 7.27
CA GLY A 108 3.26 13.02 7.99
C GLY A 108 4.03 13.24 9.30
N PRO A 109 4.84 12.26 9.74
CA PRO A 109 5.60 12.35 10.99
C PRO A 109 6.56 13.53 11.07
N GLU A 110 7.01 14.04 9.92
CA GLU A 110 7.85 15.23 9.84
C GLU A 110 7.17 16.47 10.43
N GLY A 111 5.87 16.61 10.20
CA GLY A 111 5.09 17.71 10.76
C GLY A 111 5.07 17.73 12.29
N LEU A 112 5.10 16.55 12.92
CA LEU A 112 5.19 16.44 14.37
C LEU A 112 6.55 16.95 14.90
N VAL A 113 7.66 16.57 14.26
CA VAL A 113 9.01 16.98 14.66
C VAL A 113 9.31 18.45 14.37
N ASN A 114 8.76 18.96 13.28
CA ASN A 114 8.97 20.35 12.83
C ASN A 114 7.92 21.33 13.32
N HIS A 115 7.02 20.88 14.23
CA HIS A 115 5.93 21.69 14.79
C HIS A 115 5.05 22.30 13.69
N ASN A 116 4.80 21.56 12.62
CA ASN A 116 4.00 21.98 11.47
C ASN A 116 2.64 21.27 11.50
N TYR A 117 1.59 21.99 11.90
CA TYR A 117 0.27 21.44 12.14
C TYR A 117 -0.84 22.45 11.84
N ILE A 118 -2.05 21.93 11.73
CA ILE A 118 -3.28 22.73 11.66
C ILE A 118 -4.29 22.20 12.66
N GLU A 119 -5.14 23.07 13.19
CA GLU A 119 -6.33 22.63 13.92
C GLU A 119 -7.43 22.25 12.92
N ILE A 120 -7.95 21.03 13.08
CA ILE A 120 -9.07 20.54 12.28
C ILE A 120 -10.37 21.14 12.83
N THR A 121 -10.95 22.06 12.06
CA THR A 121 -12.22 22.71 12.39
C THR A 121 -13.37 22.07 11.62
N GLU A 122 -14.61 22.28 12.06
CA GLU A 122 -15.81 21.81 11.38
C GLU A 122 -15.88 22.29 9.92
N THR A 123 -15.61 23.57 9.70
CA THR A 123 -15.60 24.14 8.35
C THR A 123 -14.55 23.50 7.45
N LEU A 124 -13.41 23.13 8.01
CA LEU A 124 -12.34 22.47 7.28
C LEU A 124 -12.69 21.02 6.95
N ILE A 125 -13.05 20.22 7.96
CA ILE A 125 -13.32 18.78 7.76
C ILE A 125 -14.52 18.54 6.84
N ASN A 126 -15.53 19.39 6.88
CA ASN A 126 -16.70 19.26 6.01
C ASN A 126 -16.38 19.36 4.50
N LYS A 127 -15.23 19.95 4.13
CA LYS A 127 -14.76 19.97 2.73
C LYS A 127 -14.16 18.64 2.27
N TYR A 128 -13.75 17.80 3.23
CA TYR A 128 -13.02 16.57 2.97
C TYR A 128 -13.78 15.28 3.29
N ARG A 129 -14.99 15.39 3.86
CA ARG A 129 -15.81 14.21 4.15
C ARG A 129 -16.06 13.39 2.90
N ASN A 130 -15.78 12.07 2.98
CA ASN A 130 -15.95 11.09 1.90
C ASN A 130 -15.16 11.46 0.62
N THR A 131 -14.06 12.18 0.74
CA THR A 131 -13.16 12.46 -0.37
C THR A 131 -11.96 11.52 -0.33
N GLY A 132 -11.42 11.20 -1.49
CA GLY A 132 -10.17 10.44 -1.62
C GLY A 132 -8.95 11.32 -1.38
N GLY A 133 -7.78 10.67 -1.37
CA GLY A 133 -6.51 11.35 -1.16
C GLY A 133 -6.19 11.60 0.32
N PHE A 134 -5.06 12.27 0.57
CA PHE A 134 -4.57 12.67 1.89
C PHE A 134 -4.29 14.16 1.99
N ASP A 135 -4.84 14.94 1.07
CA ASP A 135 -4.52 16.34 0.85
C ASP A 135 -5.05 17.31 1.93
N LEU A 136 -5.87 16.83 2.89
CA LEU A 136 -6.24 17.61 4.05
C LEU A 136 -5.02 18.02 4.89
N ILE A 137 -4.12 17.08 5.17
CA ILE A 137 -2.90 17.31 5.96
C ILE A 137 -1.63 16.80 5.26
N GLY A 138 -1.76 16.20 4.08
CA GLY A 138 -0.66 15.54 3.40
C GLY A 138 -0.21 14.25 4.09
N SER A 139 0.76 13.57 3.52
CA SER A 139 1.42 12.43 4.15
C SER A 139 2.91 12.43 3.86
N GLY A 140 3.68 11.74 4.68
CA GLY A 140 5.12 11.60 4.54
C GLY A 140 5.63 10.24 4.99
N ARG A 141 6.91 9.96 4.70
CA ARG A 141 7.57 8.68 5.03
C ARG A 141 8.72 8.84 6.02
N THR A 142 8.80 9.99 6.69
CA THR A 142 9.81 10.22 7.73
C THR A 142 9.63 9.23 8.86
N LYS A 143 10.69 8.49 9.19
CA LYS A 143 10.73 7.61 10.37
C LYS A 143 11.21 8.38 11.58
N LEU A 144 10.54 8.18 12.71
CA LEU A 144 10.99 8.67 14.00
C LEU A 144 11.79 7.55 14.67
N GLU A 145 13.11 7.69 14.70
CA GLU A 145 14.03 6.63 15.16
C GLU A 145 15.00 7.13 16.24
N LYS A 146 15.18 8.44 16.32
CA LYS A 146 16.14 9.06 17.24
C LYS A 146 15.45 9.69 18.43
N GLU A 147 16.06 9.57 19.61
CA GLU A 147 15.55 10.17 20.86
C GLU A 147 15.31 11.68 20.71
N GLU A 148 16.18 12.40 20.00
CA GLU A 148 16.02 13.84 19.72
C GLU A 148 14.70 14.13 18.97
N GLN A 149 14.28 13.26 18.02
CA GLN A 149 13.02 13.41 17.30
C GLN A 149 11.82 13.16 18.24
N PHE A 150 11.93 12.18 19.14
CA PHE A 150 10.89 11.89 20.14
C PHE A 150 10.70 13.03 21.13
N GLU A 151 11.78 13.65 21.58
CA GLU A 151 11.71 14.80 22.49
C GLU A 151 11.12 16.03 21.80
N LYS A 152 11.54 16.34 20.56
CA LYS A 152 10.92 17.43 19.77
C LYS A 152 9.43 17.19 19.55
N ALA A 153 9.04 15.94 19.24
CA ALA A 153 7.64 15.57 19.15
C ALA A 153 6.89 15.77 20.47
N LEU A 154 7.54 15.46 21.59
CA LEU A 154 6.96 15.64 22.93
C LEU A 154 6.74 17.12 23.28
N GLU A 155 7.63 18.02 22.86
CA GLU A 155 7.48 19.46 23.10
C GLU A 155 6.15 19.97 22.54
N ILE A 156 5.85 19.72 21.27
CA ILE A 156 4.61 20.16 20.65
C ILE A 156 3.37 19.44 21.19
N ILE A 157 3.48 18.14 21.51
CA ILE A 157 2.40 17.38 22.15
C ILE A 157 2.00 18.02 23.49
N ARG A 158 2.99 18.44 24.30
CA ARG A 158 2.74 19.13 25.56
C ARG A 158 2.19 20.53 25.39
N GLU A 159 2.74 21.30 24.46
CA GLU A 159 2.26 22.66 24.13
C GLU A 159 0.77 22.66 23.75
N LEU A 160 0.35 21.68 22.95
CA LEU A 160 -1.03 21.53 22.50
C LEU A 160 -1.92 20.74 23.45
N ASP A 161 -1.40 20.31 24.62
CA ASP A 161 -2.08 19.44 25.59
C ASP A 161 -2.70 18.18 24.94
N ILE A 162 -1.97 17.58 23.98
CA ILE A 162 -2.38 16.35 23.31
C ILE A 162 -2.18 15.16 24.26
N ARG A 163 -3.21 14.32 24.39
CA ARG A 163 -3.19 13.11 25.22
C ARG A 163 -3.23 11.82 24.40
N ALA A 164 -3.65 11.94 23.15
CA ALA A 164 -3.66 10.80 22.22
C ALA A 164 -3.13 11.23 20.86
N LEU A 165 -2.28 10.41 20.27
CA LEU A 165 -1.74 10.56 18.93
C LEU A 165 -2.18 9.37 18.07
N VAL A 166 -2.87 9.63 16.97
CA VAL A 166 -3.32 8.61 16.01
C VAL A 166 -2.42 8.66 14.78
N ILE A 167 -1.76 7.54 14.48
CA ILE A 167 -0.88 7.40 13.32
C ILE A 167 -1.55 6.45 12.32
N VAL A 168 -2.00 7.01 11.20
CA VAL A 168 -2.66 6.27 10.13
C VAL A 168 -1.65 5.90 9.07
N GLY A 169 -1.38 4.62 8.86
CA GLY A 169 -0.37 4.20 7.89
C GLY A 169 -0.23 2.70 7.69
N GLY A 170 0.72 2.30 6.86
CA GLY A 170 1.05 0.90 6.60
C GLY A 170 1.83 0.26 7.76
N ASP A 171 2.42 -0.89 7.50
CA ASP A 171 3.23 -1.68 8.44
C ASP A 171 4.38 -0.87 9.07
N ASP A 172 5.23 -0.24 8.27
CA ASP A 172 6.31 0.64 8.73
C ASP A 172 5.82 1.75 9.67
N SER A 173 4.69 2.37 9.33
CA SER A 173 4.11 3.47 10.12
C SER A 173 3.54 2.98 11.44
N ASN A 174 2.91 1.80 11.45
CA ASN A 174 2.40 1.17 12.66
C ASN A 174 3.55 0.65 13.55
N THR A 175 4.64 0.14 12.97
CA THR A 175 5.86 -0.19 13.70
C THR A 175 6.44 1.06 14.37
N ASN A 176 6.51 2.17 13.65
CA ASN A 176 6.98 3.45 14.20
C ASN A 176 6.04 3.98 15.30
N ALA A 177 4.73 3.78 15.17
CA ALA A 177 3.76 4.08 16.22
C ALA A 177 4.02 3.23 17.50
N CYS A 178 4.35 1.95 17.35
CA CYS A 178 4.73 1.08 18.47
C CYS A 178 5.99 1.58 19.18
N VAL A 179 7.03 1.98 18.44
CA VAL A 179 8.28 2.53 19.01
C VAL A 179 7.98 3.80 19.81
N LEU A 180 7.16 4.70 19.27
CA LEU A 180 6.80 5.94 19.93
C LEU A 180 5.92 5.69 21.18
N ALA A 181 4.98 4.73 21.10
CA ALA A 181 4.16 4.30 22.22
C ALA A 181 5.02 3.74 23.37
N GLU A 182 5.98 2.87 23.05
CA GLU A 182 6.92 2.30 24.00
C GLU A 182 7.77 3.39 24.69
N TYR A 183 8.30 4.32 23.90
CA TYR A 183 9.12 5.42 24.43
C TYR A 183 8.33 6.29 25.42
N TYR A 184 7.10 6.68 25.06
CA TYR A 184 6.29 7.50 25.96
C TYR A 184 5.77 6.75 27.18
N ALA A 185 5.48 5.46 27.05
CA ALA A 185 5.12 4.60 28.18
C ALA A 185 6.28 4.42 29.15
N ALA A 186 7.49 4.14 28.64
CA ALA A 186 8.69 3.99 29.45
C ALA A 186 9.05 5.25 30.26
N LYS A 187 8.79 6.42 29.69
CA LYS A 187 9.01 7.73 30.34
C LYS A 187 7.81 8.19 31.19
N ASN A 188 6.71 7.42 31.20
CA ASN A 188 5.46 7.75 31.92
C ASN A 188 4.90 9.14 31.59
N TYR A 189 4.89 9.50 30.30
CA TYR A 189 4.42 10.82 29.85
C TYR A 189 2.90 10.95 29.77
N GLY A 190 2.15 9.88 29.93
CA GLY A 190 0.69 9.85 29.91
C GLY A 190 0.08 10.14 28.53
N ILE A 191 0.85 9.87 27.46
CA ILE A 191 0.42 10.05 26.08
C ILE A 191 0.14 8.67 25.50
N GLN A 192 -1.04 8.49 24.91
CA GLN A 192 -1.41 7.29 24.18
C GLN A 192 -1.05 7.45 22.71
N VAL A 193 -0.42 6.44 22.10
CA VAL A 193 -0.15 6.39 20.67
C VAL A 193 -0.90 5.19 20.10
N ILE A 194 -1.73 5.45 19.10
CA ILE A 194 -2.61 4.45 18.49
C ILE A 194 -2.27 4.37 16.99
N GLY A 195 -1.85 3.19 16.55
CA GLY A 195 -1.70 2.88 15.14
C GLY A 195 -3.05 2.55 14.51
N CYS A 196 -3.33 3.12 13.34
CA CYS A 196 -4.50 2.80 12.53
C CYS A 196 -4.01 2.18 11.21
N PRO A 197 -4.12 0.86 11.04
CA PRO A 197 -3.64 0.19 9.84
C PRO A 197 -4.36 0.66 8.58
N LYS A 198 -3.57 0.92 7.54
CA LYS A 198 -4.00 1.43 6.25
C LYS A 198 -3.16 0.79 5.14
N THR A 199 -3.80 0.12 4.20
CA THR A 199 -3.21 -0.33 2.94
C THR A 199 -4.29 -0.66 1.94
N ILE A 200 -4.04 -0.39 0.65
CA ILE A 200 -4.91 -0.91 -0.41
C ILE A 200 -4.60 -2.37 -0.74
N ASP A 201 -3.46 -2.89 -0.33
CA ASP A 201 -2.98 -4.24 -0.72
C ASP A 201 -3.76 -5.37 -0.04
N GLY A 202 -4.48 -5.07 1.05
CA GLY A 202 -5.27 -6.05 1.78
C GLY A 202 -4.43 -7.05 2.61
N ASP A 203 -3.16 -6.77 2.83
CA ASP A 203 -2.21 -7.61 3.54
C ASP A 203 -2.16 -7.36 5.06
N LEU A 204 -2.54 -6.16 5.52
CA LEU A 204 -2.66 -5.86 6.95
C LEU A 204 -4.01 -6.35 7.49
N LYS A 205 -4.08 -7.61 7.82
CA LYS A 205 -5.27 -8.27 8.38
C LYS A 205 -4.92 -9.22 9.52
N ASN A 206 -5.87 -9.40 10.42
CA ASN A 206 -5.79 -10.35 11.52
C ASN A 206 -7.22 -10.77 11.94
N ASN A 207 -7.37 -11.43 13.08
CA ASN A 207 -8.69 -11.87 13.58
C ASN A 207 -9.63 -10.71 13.92
N GLN A 208 -9.14 -9.50 14.13
CA GLN A 208 -9.91 -8.30 14.47
C GLN A 208 -10.07 -7.36 13.25
N ILE A 209 -9.15 -7.42 12.31
CA ILE A 209 -9.14 -6.60 11.09
C ILE A 209 -9.27 -7.55 9.90
N GLU A 210 -10.48 -7.66 9.36
CA GLU A 210 -10.77 -8.52 8.21
C GLU A 210 -10.08 -8.02 6.94
N THR A 211 -10.10 -6.70 6.72
CA THR A 211 -9.37 -6.00 5.67
C THR A 211 -9.06 -4.58 6.12
N SER A 212 -7.97 -3.99 5.66
CA SER A 212 -7.70 -2.57 5.89
C SER A 212 -8.52 -1.70 4.94
N PHE A 213 -8.86 -0.48 5.38
CA PHE A 213 -9.60 0.44 4.54
C PHE A 213 -8.78 0.85 3.29
N GLY A 214 -9.48 1.10 2.21
CA GLY A 214 -8.94 1.45 0.90
C GLY A 214 -8.90 0.28 -0.08
N PHE A 215 -8.86 -0.97 0.38
CA PHE A 215 -8.86 -2.16 -0.48
C PHE A 215 -10.14 -2.27 -1.32
N ASP A 216 -11.31 -2.16 -0.67
CA ASP A 216 -12.61 -2.27 -1.35
C ASP A 216 -12.78 -1.21 -2.44
N THR A 217 -12.40 0.03 -2.15
CA THR A 217 -12.45 1.14 -3.13
C THR A 217 -11.48 0.93 -4.28
N ALA A 218 -10.24 0.54 -3.99
CA ALA A 218 -9.23 0.35 -5.02
C ALA A 218 -9.63 -0.77 -5.97
N THR A 219 -10.07 -1.92 -5.45
CA THR A 219 -10.50 -3.06 -6.27
C THR A 219 -11.74 -2.75 -7.10
N LYS A 220 -12.72 -2.02 -6.57
CA LYS A 220 -13.90 -1.57 -7.33
C LYS A 220 -13.52 -0.61 -8.46
N THR A 221 -12.64 0.34 -8.18
CA THR A 221 -12.17 1.31 -9.17
C THR A 221 -11.44 0.60 -10.32
N TYR A 222 -10.51 -0.30 -9.98
CA TYR A 222 -9.77 -1.05 -10.99
C TYR A 222 -10.67 -2.01 -11.76
N SER A 223 -11.60 -2.70 -11.11
CA SER A 223 -12.52 -3.63 -11.78
C SER A 223 -13.43 -2.91 -12.79
N GLU A 224 -13.88 -1.70 -12.49
CA GLU A 224 -14.64 -0.89 -13.45
C GLU A 224 -13.79 -0.53 -14.68
N LEU A 225 -12.55 -0.07 -14.47
CA LEU A 225 -11.62 0.26 -15.56
C LEU A 225 -11.27 -0.98 -16.39
N ILE A 226 -10.96 -2.11 -15.75
CA ILE A 226 -10.68 -3.38 -16.42
C ILE A 226 -11.91 -3.84 -17.22
N GLY A 227 -13.10 -3.72 -16.66
CA GLY A 227 -14.35 -4.05 -17.34
C GLY A 227 -14.56 -3.23 -18.62
N ASN A 228 -14.26 -1.93 -18.59
CA ASN A 228 -14.30 -1.05 -19.76
C ASN A 228 -13.24 -1.45 -20.80
N ILE A 229 -12.00 -1.74 -20.38
CA ILE A 229 -10.95 -2.24 -21.26
C ILE A 229 -11.34 -3.58 -21.89
N ALA A 230 -11.94 -4.49 -21.13
CA ALA A 230 -12.40 -5.78 -21.63
C ALA A 230 -13.54 -5.62 -22.67
N ARG A 231 -14.40 -4.61 -22.51
CA ARG A 231 -15.42 -4.26 -23.53
C ARG A 231 -14.80 -3.73 -24.81
N ASP A 232 -13.80 -2.83 -24.71
CA ASP A 232 -13.06 -2.37 -25.87
C ASP A 232 -12.32 -3.51 -26.56
N CYS A 233 -11.62 -4.33 -25.80
CA CYS A 233 -10.93 -5.52 -26.27
C CYS A 233 -11.84 -6.46 -27.09
N ASN A 234 -13.06 -6.74 -26.59
CA ASN A 234 -14.05 -7.56 -27.31
C ASN A 234 -14.65 -6.86 -28.53
N SER A 235 -14.68 -5.54 -28.55
CA SER A 235 -15.21 -4.74 -29.65
C SER A 235 -14.19 -4.62 -30.80
N ALA A 236 -12.95 -4.27 -30.46
CA ALA A 236 -11.86 -4.08 -31.40
C ALA A 236 -11.29 -5.40 -31.94
N ARG A 237 -11.21 -6.45 -31.11
CA ARG A 237 -10.67 -7.79 -31.42
C ARG A 237 -9.26 -7.80 -31.99
N LYS A 238 -8.41 -6.86 -31.53
CA LYS A 238 -7.09 -6.61 -32.15
C LYS A 238 -5.93 -6.76 -31.18
N TYR A 239 -6.13 -6.52 -29.87
CA TYR A 239 -5.04 -6.32 -28.93
C TYR A 239 -5.15 -7.25 -27.73
N TRP A 240 -3.99 -7.62 -27.20
CA TRP A 240 -3.83 -8.15 -25.87
C TRP A 240 -3.51 -6.99 -24.91
N HIS A 241 -4.35 -6.79 -23.91
CA HIS A 241 -4.16 -5.76 -22.90
C HIS A 241 -3.44 -6.37 -21.70
N PHE A 242 -2.22 -5.90 -21.45
CA PHE A 242 -1.43 -6.25 -20.27
C PHE A 242 -1.62 -5.16 -19.24
N ILE A 243 -2.25 -5.50 -18.12
CA ILE A 243 -2.68 -4.55 -17.10
C ILE A 243 -1.96 -4.85 -15.80
N LYS A 244 -1.00 -3.98 -15.45
CA LYS A 244 -0.35 -4.01 -14.15
C LYS A 244 -1.25 -3.35 -13.12
N LEU A 245 -1.48 -4.00 -11.98
CA LEU A 245 -2.29 -3.51 -10.88
C LEU A 245 -1.41 -3.19 -9.69
N MET A 246 -1.59 -2.02 -9.11
CA MET A 246 -0.89 -1.65 -7.88
C MET A 246 -1.20 -2.65 -6.77
N GLY A 247 -0.23 -2.90 -5.91
CA GLY A 247 -0.26 -3.90 -4.85
C GLY A 247 1.05 -4.68 -4.87
N ARG A 248 1.97 -4.32 -3.93
CA ARG A 248 3.32 -4.85 -3.94
C ARG A 248 3.43 -6.13 -3.11
N SER A 249 2.88 -6.12 -1.91
CA SER A 249 3.13 -7.15 -0.90
C SER A 249 2.28 -8.40 -1.09
N ALA A 250 1.20 -8.32 -1.86
CA ALA A 250 0.28 -9.42 -2.10
C ALA A 250 -0.49 -9.24 -3.41
N SER A 251 -0.97 -10.33 -3.97
CA SER A 251 -1.79 -10.35 -5.19
C SER A 251 -3.30 -10.20 -4.93
N HIS A 252 -3.70 -9.78 -3.73
CA HIS A 252 -5.12 -9.71 -3.36
C HIS A 252 -5.94 -8.80 -4.28
N ILE A 253 -5.39 -7.63 -4.67
CA ILE A 253 -6.05 -6.71 -5.61
C ILE A 253 -6.23 -7.38 -6.98
N ALA A 254 -5.18 -8.02 -7.50
CA ALA A 254 -5.25 -8.70 -8.80
C ALA A 254 -6.28 -9.85 -8.77
N LEU A 255 -6.30 -10.64 -7.69
CA LEU A 255 -7.25 -11.73 -7.50
C LEU A 255 -8.69 -11.20 -7.41
N GLU A 256 -8.95 -10.18 -6.59
CA GLU A 256 -10.29 -9.59 -6.46
C GLU A 256 -10.78 -9.02 -7.79
N CYS A 257 -9.93 -8.27 -8.51
CA CYS A 257 -10.26 -7.77 -9.83
C CYS A 257 -10.51 -8.90 -10.84
N ALA A 258 -9.75 -9.99 -10.76
CA ALA A 258 -9.97 -11.16 -11.64
C ALA A 258 -11.30 -11.85 -11.35
N LEU A 259 -11.70 -12.00 -10.09
CA LEU A 259 -12.98 -12.57 -9.70
C LEU A 259 -14.15 -11.72 -10.21
N GLN A 260 -14.02 -10.39 -10.22
CA GLN A 260 -15.05 -9.47 -10.70
C GLN A 260 -15.11 -9.36 -12.23
N THR A 261 -13.98 -9.45 -12.94
CA THR A 261 -13.89 -9.13 -14.38
C THR A 261 -13.64 -10.31 -15.29
N GLN A 262 -13.22 -11.44 -14.76
CA GLN A 262 -12.94 -12.70 -15.47
C GLN A 262 -11.99 -12.49 -16.68
N PRO A 263 -10.75 -11.99 -16.47
CA PRO A 263 -9.78 -11.81 -17.54
C PRO A 263 -9.38 -13.16 -18.15
N ASN A 264 -8.65 -13.12 -19.26
CA ASN A 264 -8.16 -14.35 -19.89
C ASN A 264 -7.01 -14.98 -19.10
N ILE A 265 -6.21 -14.15 -18.44
CA ILE A 265 -5.08 -14.55 -17.59
C ILE A 265 -5.04 -13.59 -16.39
N CYS A 266 -4.82 -14.15 -15.21
CA CYS A 266 -4.43 -13.40 -14.02
C CYS A 266 -3.22 -14.10 -13.41
N LEU A 267 -2.14 -13.38 -13.22
CA LEU A 267 -0.96 -13.87 -12.51
C LEU A 267 -1.14 -13.65 -11.02
N ILE A 268 -0.77 -14.63 -10.22
CA ILE A 268 -0.80 -14.57 -8.76
C ILE A 268 0.62 -14.83 -8.25
N SER A 269 1.20 -13.82 -7.62
CA SER A 269 2.61 -13.83 -7.21
C SER A 269 2.92 -14.97 -6.24
N GLU A 270 2.07 -15.20 -5.27
CA GLU A 270 2.23 -16.24 -4.24
C GLU A 270 2.16 -17.67 -4.84
N GLU A 271 1.37 -17.85 -5.90
CA GLU A 271 1.31 -19.12 -6.61
C GLU A 271 2.59 -19.38 -7.41
N ILE A 272 3.14 -18.33 -8.02
CA ILE A 272 4.39 -18.37 -8.78
C ILE A 272 5.55 -18.72 -7.86
N GLU A 273 5.65 -18.08 -6.71
CA GLU A 273 6.66 -18.36 -5.70
C GLU A 273 6.54 -19.81 -5.17
N THR A 274 5.34 -20.21 -4.76
CA THR A 274 5.09 -21.55 -4.20
C THR A 274 5.43 -22.68 -5.18
N LYS A 275 5.21 -22.44 -6.48
CA LYS A 275 5.52 -23.40 -7.55
C LYS A 275 6.94 -23.27 -8.08
N ASP A 276 7.74 -22.36 -7.54
CA ASP A 276 9.11 -22.04 -7.99
C ASP A 276 9.21 -21.79 -9.52
N LEU A 277 8.22 -21.03 -10.05
CA LEU A 277 8.16 -20.76 -11.47
C LEU A 277 9.20 -19.70 -11.87
N SER A 278 9.95 -20.01 -12.91
CA SER A 278 10.83 -19.02 -13.55
C SER A 278 10.06 -18.04 -14.45
N LEU A 279 10.68 -16.92 -14.77
CA LEU A 279 10.10 -15.97 -15.74
C LEU A 279 9.79 -16.66 -17.09
N ASN A 280 10.64 -17.59 -17.53
CA ASN A 280 10.40 -18.33 -18.77
C ASN A 280 9.18 -19.25 -18.69
N ASP A 281 8.89 -19.85 -17.54
CA ASP A 281 7.69 -20.69 -17.34
C ASP A 281 6.43 -19.84 -17.44
N ILE A 282 6.42 -18.67 -16.80
CA ILE A 282 5.32 -17.70 -16.87
C ILE A 282 5.07 -17.27 -18.32
N ILE A 283 6.13 -16.90 -19.04
CA ILE A 283 6.04 -16.50 -20.45
C ILE A 283 5.52 -17.65 -21.32
N GLU A 284 5.96 -18.86 -21.08
CA GLU A 284 5.49 -20.04 -21.82
C GLU A 284 4.01 -20.30 -21.59
N ASP A 285 3.53 -20.17 -20.36
CA ASP A 285 2.13 -20.40 -20.03
C ASP A 285 1.21 -19.34 -20.64
N ILE A 286 1.62 -18.07 -20.60
CA ILE A 286 0.91 -17.00 -21.30
C ILE A 286 0.87 -17.27 -22.82
N ALA A 287 2.02 -17.61 -23.44
CA ALA A 287 2.13 -17.90 -24.87
C ALA A 287 1.25 -19.08 -25.28
N LYS A 288 1.12 -20.13 -24.46
CA LYS A 288 0.20 -21.25 -24.69
C LYS A 288 -1.26 -20.79 -24.74
N VAL A 289 -1.68 -19.93 -23.82
CA VAL A 289 -3.05 -19.38 -23.82
C VAL A 289 -3.29 -18.52 -25.07
N VAL A 290 -2.34 -17.65 -25.42
CA VAL A 290 -2.41 -16.80 -26.63
C VAL A 290 -2.52 -17.66 -27.88
N ALA A 291 -1.66 -18.67 -28.02
CA ALA A 291 -1.63 -19.54 -29.19
C ALA A 291 -2.93 -20.37 -29.33
N ARG A 292 -3.45 -20.91 -28.23
CA ARG A 292 -4.72 -21.63 -28.22
C ARG A 292 -5.88 -20.72 -28.64
N ARG A 293 -5.95 -19.48 -28.13
CA ARG A 293 -6.98 -18.55 -28.52
C ARG A 293 -6.88 -18.12 -29.99
N ALA A 294 -5.66 -17.99 -30.51
CA ALA A 294 -5.42 -17.66 -31.91
C ALA A 294 -5.93 -18.75 -32.86
N GLN A 295 -5.84 -20.05 -32.47
CA GLN A 295 -6.44 -21.14 -33.24
C GLN A 295 -7.94 -21.01 -33.43
N ASP A 296 -8.64 -20.37 -32.47
CA ASP A 296 -10.06 -20.05 -32.54
C ASP A 296 -10.31 -18.68 -33.21
N GLY A 297 -9.31 -18.06 -33.81
CA GLY A 297 -9.41 -16.72 -34.43
C GLY A 297 -9.49 -15.56 -33.41
N ARG A 298 -9.22 -15.82 -32.12
CA ARG A 298 -9.31 -14.83 -31.03
C ARG A 298 -7.93 -14.29 -30.67
N ASN A 299 -7.43 -13.33 -31.48
CA ASN A 299 -6.11 -12.68 -31.30
C ASN A 299 -6.16 -11.50 -30.32
N TYR A 300 -6.94 -11.58 -29.26
CA TYR A 300 -7.15 -10.53 -28.28
C TYR A 300 -7.46 -11.11 -26.91
N GLY A 301 -7.21 -10.32 -25.87
CA GLY A 301 -7.48 -10.73 -24.49
C GLY A 301 -6.97 -9.74 -23.45
N VAL A 302 -7.19 -10.08 -22.19
CA VAL A 302 -6.78 -9.29 -21.02
C VAL A 302 -5.92 -10.15 -20.11
N VAL A 303 -4.78 -9.61 -19.69
CA VAL A 303 -3.83 -10.20 -18.75
C VAL A 303 -3.70 -9.26 -17.55
N LEU A 304 -3.99 -9.73 -16.36
CA LEU A 304 -3.76 -8.98 -15.11
C LEU A 304 -2.45 -9.41 -14.47
N ILE A 305 -1.67 -8.43 -14.03
CA ILE A 305 -0.32 -8.61 -13.50
C ILE A 305 -0.22 -7.83 -12.18
N PRO A 306 0.03 -8.49 -11.03
CA PRO A 306 0.30 -7.77 -9.79
C PRO A 306 1.63 -7.00 -9.88
N GLU A 307 1.66 -5.80 -9.32
CA GLU A 307 2.85 -4.93 -9.30
C GLU A 307 4.08 -5.63 -8.72
N GLY A 308 3.88 -6.37 -7.62
CA GLY A 308 4.95 -7.06 -6.91
C GLY A 308 5.48 -8.32 -7.58
N LEU A 309 4.86 -8.79 -8.68
CA LEU A 309 5.16 -10.07 -9.31
C LEU A 309 6.65 -10.36 -9.44
N ILE A 310 7.43 -9.37 -9.83
CA ILE A 310 8.85 -9.55 -10.14
C ILE A 310 9.68 -9.94 -8.90
N GLU A 311 9.27 -9.52 -7.72
CA GLU A 311 9.91 -9.88 -6.45
C GLU A 311 9.61 -11.32 -6.04
N PHE A 312 8.48 -11.87 -6.49
CA PHE A 312 8.03 -13.23 -6.19
C PHE A 312 8.57 -14.29 -7.16
N ILE A 313 9.27 -13.88 -8.23
CA ILE A 313 10.01 -14.81 -9.08
C ILE A 313 11.33 -15.13 -8.37
N PRO A 314 11.56 -16.38 -7.90
CA PRO A 314 12.61 -16.67 -6.92
C PRO A 314 14.01 -16.22 -7.34
N SER A 315 14.38 -16.39 -8.62
CA SER A 315 15.68 -15.94 -9.14
C SER A 315 15.82 -14.41 -9.14
N ILE A 316 14.75 -13.70 -9.46
CA ILE A 316 14.75 -12.23 -9.50
C ILE A 316 14.66 -11.66 -8.08
N GLY A 317 13.87 -12.27 -7.21
CA GLY A 317 13.78 -11.90 -5.80
C GLY A 317 15.14 -11.98 -5.09
N ARG A 318 15.91 -13.06 -5.33
CA ARG A 318 17.29 -13.18 -4.82
C ARG A 318 18.21 -12.08 -5.37
N LEU A 319 18.12 -11.81 -6.67
CA LEU A 319 18.86 -10.72 -7.30
C LEU A 319 18.53 -9.35 -6.69
N ILE A 320 17.26 -9.03 -6.50
CA ILE A 320 16.81 -7.78 -5.88
C ILE A 320 17.33 -7.66 -4.45
N GLY A 321 17.29 -8.74 -3.66
CA GLY A 321 17.84 -8.78 -2.32
C GLY A 321 19.35 -8.45 -2.30
N GLU A 322 20.15 -9.10 -3.15
CA GLU A 322 21.59 -8.84 -3.25
C GLU A 322 21.88 -7.42 -3.74
N LEU A 323 21.11 -6.90 -4.70
CA LEU A 323 21.24 -5.51 -5.17
C LEU A 323 20.93 -4.50 -4.06
N ASN A 324 19.92 -4.76 -3.23
CA ASN A 324 19.61 -3.89 -2.10
C ASN A 324 20.77 -3.85 -1.10
N ASP A 325 21.33 -5.01 -0.75
CA ASP A 325 22.48 -5.12 0.15
C ASP A 325 23.74 -4.45 -0.42
N LEU A 326 24.03 -4.68 -1.70
CA LEU A 326 25.18 -4.10 -2.39
C LEU A 326 25.13 -2.57 -2.38
N LEU A 327 23.99 -2.00 -2.78
CA LEU A 327 23.84 -0.56 -2.93
C LEU A 327 23.63 0.15 -1.58
N ALA A 328 23.13 -0.54 -0.55
CA ALA A 328 23.13 -0.01 0.81
C ALA A 328 24.56 0.17 1.36
N LYS A 329 25.48 -0.74 1.01
CA LYS A 329 26.89 -0.68 1.45
C LYS A 329 27.74 0.31 0.66
N HIS A 330 27.49 0.44 -0.64
CA HIS A 330 28.37 1.15 -1.59
C HIS A 330 27.69 2.31 -2.33
N GLY A 331 26.51 2.76 -1.89
CA GLY A 331 25.69 3.72 -2.62
C GLY A 331 26.34 5.09 -2.90
N ASN A 332 27.35 5.50 -2.13
CA ASN A 332 28.06 6.75 -2.38
C ASN A 332 29.03 6.64 -3.56
N ASP A 333 29.71 5.50 -3.71
CA ASP A 333 30.67 5.28 -4.79
C ASP A 333 29.96 5.02 -6.13
N TYR A 334 28.73 4.52 -6.06
CA TYR A 334 27.90 4.12 -7.20
C TYR A 334 27.19 5.30 -7.87
N LYS A 335 26.74 6.31 -7.10
CA LYS A 335 25.89 7.43 -7.60
C LYS A 335 26.60 8.34 -8.60
N ASP A 336 27.94 8.43 -8.51
CA ASP A 336 28.75 9.30 -9.35
C ASP A 336 29.20 8.63 -10.66
N LEU A 337 28.85 7.34 -10.86
CA LEU A 337 29.18 6.58 -12.05
C LEU A 337 28.18 6.84 -13.19
N ASP A 338 28.64 6.81 -14.43
CA ASP A 338 27.75 6.77 -15.58
C ASP A 338 27.02 5.40 -15.68
N ILE A 339 26.00 5.32 -16.53
CA ILE A 339 25.12 4.15 -16.62
C ILE A 339 25.87 2.86 -16.99
N GLU A 340 26.88 2.95 -17.87
CA GLU A 340 27.67 1.78 -18.27
C GLU A 340 28.57 1.32 -17.14
N ALA A 341 29.21 2.26 -16.45
CA ALA A 341 30.03 1.98 -15.29
C ALA A 341 29.21 1.45 -14.11
N GLN A 342 27.98 1.94 -13.91
CA GLN A 342 27.04 1.42 -12.92
C GLN A 342 26.69 -0.06 -13.21
N ARG A 343 26.40 -0.39 -14.46
CA ARG A 343 26.13 -1.77 -14.87
C ARG A 343 27.33 -2.69 -14.66
N ALA A 344 28.51 -2.25 -15.06
CA ALA A 344 29.75 -3.00 -14.85
C ALA A 344 30.02 -3.23 -13.37
N TYR A 345 29.85 -2.19 -12.55
CA TYR A 345 30.01 -2.27 -11.09
C TYR A 345 29.10 -3.32 -10.47
N ILE A 346 27.81 -3.33 -10.85
CA ILE A 346 26.85 -4.34 -10.38
C ILE A 346 27.31 -5.75 -10.77
N ILE A 347 27.66 -5.97 -12.04
CA ILE A 347 28.07 -7.27 -12.55
C ILE A 347 29.30 -7.80 -11.83
N ASP A 348 30.25 -6.92 -11.49
CA ASP A 348 31.49 -7.31 -10.80
C ASP A 348 31.28 -7.67 -9.32
N HIS A 349 30.18 -7.20 -8.70
CA HIS A 349 29.94 -7.40 -7.27
C HIS A 349 28.80 -8.39 -6.97
N LEU A 350 28.03 -8.85 -7.97
CA LEU A 350 27.01 -9.86 -7.80
C LEU A 350 27.64 -11.27 -7.68
N SER A 351 26.96 -12.13 -6.96
CA SER A 351 27.21 -13.58 -6.97
C SER A 351 27.04 -14.15 -8.39
N GLU A 352 27.73 -15.22 -8.72
CA GLU A 352 27.67 -15.84 -10.06
C GLU A 352 26.24 -16.21 -10.49
N GLU A 353 25.40 -16.67 -9.54
CA GLU A 353 23.99 -17.01 -9.80
C GLU A 353 23.17 -15.77 -10.17
N ASN A 354 23.29 -14.69 -9.39
CA ASN A 354 22.56 -13.46 -9.61
C ASN A 354 23.11 -12.66 -10.80
N LYS A 355 24.40 -12.74 -11.07
CA LYS A 355 25.01 -12.22 -12.29
C LYS A 355 24.39 -12.84 -13.54
N ALA A 356 24.31 -14.19 -13.59
CA ALA A 356 23.66 -14.88 -14.68
C ALA A 356 22.20 -14.47 -14.86
N THR A 357 21.47 -14.31 -13.75
CA THR A 357 20.08 -13.79 -13.77
C THR A 357 20.03 -12.38 -14.33
N PHE A 358 20.87 -11.46 -13.83
CA PHE A 358 20.92 -10.06 -14.26
C PHE A 358 21.23 -9.91 -15.76
N GLU A 359 22.16 -10.70 -16.29
CA GLU A 359 22.54 -10.70 -17.71
C GLU A 359 21.42 -11.22 -18.64
N THR A 360 20.47 -12.00 -18.13
CA THR A 360 19.32 -12.50 -18.91
C THR A 360 18.17 -11.47 -18.99
N LEU A 361 18.18 -10.46 -18.15
CA LEU A 361 17.12 -9.43 -18.15
C LEU A 361 17.29 -8.47 -19.35
N PRO A 362 16.18 -8.02 -19.95
CA PRO A 362 16.21 -6.94 -20.91
C PRO A 362 16.86 -5.69 -20.34
N ASP A 363 17.61 -4.95 -21.16
CA ASP A 363 18.39 -3.77 -20.72
C ASP A 363 17.54 -2.73 -19.97
N GLY A 364 16.29 -2.52 -20.38
CA GLY A 364 15.37 -1.60 -19.71
C GLY A 364 15.08 -2.01 -18.26
N VAL A 365 14.87 -3.30 -18.02
CA VAL A 365 14.58 -3.83 -16.66
C VAL A 365 15.83 -3.86 -15.81
N ALA A 366 16.96 -4.33 -16.37
CA ALA A 366 18.24 -4.30 -15.69
C ALA A 366 18.60 -2.87 -15.23
N ARG A 367 18.31 -1.88 -16.08
CA ARG A 367 18.50 -0.46 -15.76
C ARG A 367 17.56 -0.01 -14.62
N GLN A 368 16.28 -0.35 -14.69
CA GLN A 368 15.30 0.02 -13.64
C GLN A 368 15.66 -0.58 -12.27
N LEU A 369 16.12 -1.85 -12.25
CA LEU A 369 16.62 -2.49 -11.03
C LEU A 369 17.87 -1.80 -10.45
N SER A 370 18.64 -1.12 -11.28
CA SER A 370 19.92 -0.50 -10.92
C SER A 370 19.79 0.93 -10.42
N LEU A 371 18.78 1.70 -10.86
CA LEU A 371 18.78 3.16 -10.72
C LEU A 371 17.92 3.69 -9.58
N ASP A 372 16.69 3.20 -9.42
CA ASP A 372 15.70 3.86 -8.57
C ASP A 372 15.56 3.16 -7.23
N ARG A 373 15.73 3.92 -6.15
CA ARG A 373 15.56 3.46 -4.76
C ARG A 373 14.48 4.26 -4.06
N ASP A 374 13.72 3.58 -3.22
CA ASP A 374 12.81 4.26 -2.31
C ASP A 374 13.60 4.97 -1.18
N PRO A 375 12.96 5.81 -0.36
CA PRO A 375 13.63 6.46 0.77
C PRO A 375 14.24 5.49 1.81
N HIS A 376 13.89 4.20 1.71
CA HIS A 376 14.41 3.14 2.57
C HIS A 376 15.59 2.37 1.94
N GLY A 377 15.95 2.70 0.70
CA GLY A 377 17.06 2.11 -0.04
C GLY A 377 16.69 0.87 -0.86
N ASN A 378 15.41 0.49 -0.91
CA ASN A 378 14.94 -0.66 -1.68
C ASN A 378 14.66 -0.32 -3.14
N VAL A 379 14.73 -1.32 -4.03
CA VAL A 379 14.29 -1.18 -5.43
C VAL A 379 12.85 -0.66 -5.48
N GLN A 380 12.60 0.36 -6.28
CA GLN A 380 11.24 0.84 -6.53
C GLN A 380 10.53 -0.05 -7.57
N VAL A 381 9.99 -1.18 -7.11
CA VAL A 381 9.33 -2.18 -7.96
C VAL A 381 8.18 -1.58 -8.79
N SER A 382 7.49 -0.58 -8.26
CA SER A 382 6.42 0.14 -8.97
C SER A 382 6.87 0.78 -10.28
N LEU A 383 8.14 1.18 -10.38
CA LEU A 383 8.71 1.79 -11.58
C LEU A 383 9.10 0.76 -12.65
N ILE A 384 9.15 -0.53 -12.30
CA ILE A 384 9.48 -1.58 -13.26
C ILE A 384 8.25 -1.81 -14.15
N GLU A 385 8.41 -1.62 -15.45
CA GLU A 385 7.36 -1.88 -16.46
C GLU A 385 7.20 -3.40 -16.69
N THR A 386 6.80 -4.13 -15.61
CA THR A 386 6.65 -5.59 -15.64
C THR A 386 5.66 -6.05 -16.71
N GLU A 387 4.62 -5.28 -16.97
CA GLU A 387 3.61 -5.54 -18.01
C GLU A 387 4.22 -5.49 -19.42
N ARG A 388 5.18 -4.61 -19.64
CA ARG A 388 5.92 -4.50 -20.90
C ARG A 388 6.94 -5.62 -21.04
N LEU A 389 7.73 -5.86 -19.99
CA LEU A 389 8.70 -6.96 -19.95
C LEU A 389 8.04 -8.28 -20.35
N ILE A 390 6.94 -8.63 -19.68
CA ILE A 390 6.22 -9.90 -19.91
C ILE A 390 5.69 -9.94 -21.35
N SER A 391 5.06 -8.88 -21.84
CA SER A 391 4.49 -8.84 -23.18
C SER A 391 5.55 -8.99 -24.28
N ASP A 392 6.69 -8.30 -24.13
CA ASP A 392 7.79 -8.34 -25.11
C ASP A 392 8.41 -9.75 -25.16
N MET A 393 8.59 -10.40 -24.00
CA MET A 393 9.07 -11.77 -23.92
C MET A 393 8.06 -12.78 -24.51
N VAL A 394 6.77 -12.58 -24.31
CA VAL A 394 5.70 -13.38 -24.94
C VAL A 394 5.76 -13.22 -26.45
N GLU A 395 5.91 -11.99 -26.96
CA GLU A 395 6.04 -11.73 -28.40
C GLU A 395 7.27 -12.46 -28.97
N MET A 396 8.43 -12.38 -28.33
CA MET A 396 9.63 -13.10 -28.74
C MET A 396 9.40 -14.62 -28.80
N LYS A 397 8.71 -15.18 -27.79
CA LYS A 397 8.36 -16.60 -27.73
C LYS A 397 7.42 -17.01 -28.87
N LEU A 398 6.37 -16.21 -29.11
CA LEU A 398 5.40 -16.46 -30.18
C LEU A 398 6.05 -16.35 -31.58
N ASN A 399 6.95 -15.38 -31.79
CA ASN A 399 7.74 -15.26 -33.01
C ASN A 399 8.63 -16.47 -33.25
N LYS A 400 9.24 -17.03 -32.18
CA LYS A 400 9.99 -18.30 -32.26
C LYS A 400 9.07 -19.46 -32.64
N TRP A 401 7.87 -19.53 -32.05
CA TRP A 401 6.89 -20.56 -32.36
C TRP A 401 6.33 -20.43 -33.79
N ALA A 402 6.14 -19.21 -34.28
CA ALA A 402 5.73 -18.96 -35.67
C ALA A 402 6.75 -19.53 -36.68
N LYS A 403 8.05 -19.29 -36.44
CA LYS A 403 9.12 -19.87 -37.27
C LYS A 403 9.15 -21.41 -37.24
N GLN A 404 8.63 -22.02 -36.18
CA GLN A 404 8.51 -23.47 -36.01
C GLN A 404 7.18 -24.03 -36.52
N GLY A 405 6.29 -23.19 -37.07
CA GLY A 405 4.95 -23.60 -37.50
C GLY A 405 3.96 -23.90 -36.35
N LYS A 406 4.30 -23.54 -35.12
CA LYS A 406 3.47 -23.79 -33.92
C LYS A 406 2.48 -22.67 -33.61
N TYR A 407 2.66 -21.49 -34.22
CA TYR A 407 1.82 -20.31 -34.03
C TYR A 407 1.62 -19.59 -35.37
N ASN A 408 0.37 -19.26 -35.69
CA ASN A 408 0.01 -18.52 -36.92
C ASN A 408 -0.95 -17.35 -36.64
N GLY A 409 -1.05 -16.93 -35.37
CA GLY A 409 -1.89 -15.81 -34.97
C GLY A 409 -1.24 -14.44 -35.19
N HIS A 410 -1.96 -13.42 -34.77
CA HIS A 410 -1.46 -12.05 -34.68
C HIS A 410 -1.39 -11.66 -33.20
N PHE A 411 -0.26 -11.09 -32.78
CA PHE A 411 -0.06 -10.61 -31.42
C PHE A 411 0.34 -9.16 -31.43
N ALA A 412 -0.51 -8.33 -30.88
CA ALA A 412 -0.25 -6.90 -30.67
C ALA A 412 -0.71 -6.53 -29.26
N THR A 413 0.03 -5.68 -28.57
CA THR A 413 -0.15 -5.41 -27.14
C THR A 413 -0.47 -3.95 -26.86
N ILE A 414 -1.24 -3.72 -25.81
CA ILE A 414 -1.45 -2.42 -25.16
C ILE A 414 -1.17 -2.61 -23.66
N HIS A 415 -0.45 -1.66 -23.08
CA HIS A 415 -0.04 -1.71 -21.69
C HIS A 415 -0.81 -0.69 -20.85
N HIS A 416 -1.17 -1.10 -19.65
CA HIS A 416 -1.85 -0.23 -18.69
C HIS A 416 -1.20 -0.42 -17.31
N PHE A 417 -1.12 0.65 -16.55
CA PHE A 417 -0.85 0.60 -15.12
C PHE A 417 -2.00 1.26 -14.38
N LEU A 418 -2.72 0.49 -13.55
CA LEU A 418 -3.78 0.99 -12.69
C LEU A 418 -3.24 1.09 -11.26
N GLY A 419 -3.10 2.30 -10.77
CA GLY A 419 -2.42 2.57 -9.52
C GLY A 419 -3.02 3.73 -8.74
N TYR A 420 -2.58 4.94 -9.00
CA TYR A 420 -2.93 6.12 -8.20
C TYR A 420 -4.41 6.47 -8.25
N GLU A 421 -5.12 6.15 -9.31
CA GLU A 421 -6.56 6.34 -9.45
C GLU A 421 -7.36 5.57 -8.40
N GLY A 422 -6.95 4.36 -8.06
CA GLY A 422 -7.56 3.59 -6.98
C GLY A 422 -7.16 4.10 -5.59
N ARG A 423 -5.90 4.53 -5.42
CA ARG A 423 -5.41 5.06 -4.13
C ARG A 423 -6.04 6.37 -3.71
N CYS A 424 -6.47 7.18 -4.66
CA CYS A 424 -7.01 8.53 -4.42
C CYS A 424 -8.49 8.64 -4.77
N ALA A 425 -9.14 7.54 -5.14
CA ALA A 425 -10.57 7.52 -5.37
C ALA A 425 -11.35 7.89 -4.09
N ALA A 426 -12.52 8.47 -4.26
CA ALA A 426 -13.42 8.67 -3.13
C ALA A 426 -13.84 7.32 -2.55
N PRO A 427 -13.83 7.16 -1.22
CA PRO A 427 -14.06 5.86 -0.61
C PRO A 427 -15.43 5.31 -0.98
N SER A 428 -15.48 3.99 -1.19
CA SER A 428 -16.74 3.24 -1.26
C SER A 428 -17.50 3.37 0.07
N ASN A 429 -18.77 2.99 0.06
CA ASN A 429 -19.53 2.99 1.31
C ASN A 429 -18.90 2.06 2.36
N PHE A 430 -18.29 0.95 1.94
CA PHE A 430 -17.60 0.04 2.84
C PHE A 430 -16.40 0.73 3.51
N ASP A 431 -15.49 1.32 2.74
CA ASP A 431 -14.32 2.01 3.27
C ASP A 431 -14.69 3.28 4.05
N ALA A 432 -15.81 3.91 3.70
CA ALA A 432 -16.32 5.07 4.44
C ALA A 432 -16.91 4.67 5.81
N ASP A 433 -17.59 3.52 5.88
CA ASP A 433 -18.17 3.00 7.12
C ASP A 433 -17.11 2.46 8.07
N TYR A 434 -16.08 1.80 7.51
CA TYR A 434 -15.00 1.12 8.23
C TYR A 434 -14.09 2.09 8.96
#